data_4959b8bdac655d2b8164676e03be785e
#
_entry.id   4959b8bdac655d2b8164676e03be785e
#
_cell.length_a   1.000
_cell.length_b   1.000
_cell.length_c   1.000
_cell.angle_alpha   90.00
_cell.angle_beta   90.00
_cell.angle_gamma   90.00
#
_symmetry.space_group_name_H-M   'P 1'
#
loop_
_entity.id
_entity.type
_entity.pdbx_description
1 polymer ?
#
loop_
_entity_poly.entity_id
_entity_poly.type
_entity_poly.pdbx_seq_one_letter_code
_entity_poly.pdbx_strand_id
1 'polypeptide(L)'
;SSSEYANPANKSAYVNKLDFVVLSALEIDTNFNVNVITGSDWVLRGAPGGHPDTAAGSKCCIIVTPLTRGRMATVCENVVTITTPGDCVDILVTDYGTAVNPLRQDLIECLDKAGIKHVSIEELKNKAYSLVGTPADLKWEDKVVAIVEARDGTILDVVRKIKPYTLD
;
A
#
# COMPACT_ATOMS: atom_id res chain seq x y z
N SER A 1 -1.81 26.13 3.01
CA SER A 1 -2.31 25.31 1.91
C SER A 1 -1.94 23.85 2.13
N SER A 2 -2.55 22.93 1.39
CA SER A 2 -2.15 21.51 1.45
C SER A 2 -0.68 21.30 1.06
N SER A 3 -0.15 22.13 0.18
CA SER A 3 1.27 22.11 -0.21
C SER A 3 2.22 22.52 0.90
N GLU A 4 1.81 23.37 1.81
CA GLU A 4 2.63 23.77 2.97
C GLU A 4 2.59 22.71 4.06
N TYR A 5 1.50 21.98 4.16
CA TYR A 5 1.30 20.97 5.20
C TYR A 5 1.83 19.59 4.80
N ALA A 6 1.51 19.13 3.60
CA ALA A 6 1.62 17.73 3.19
C ALA A 6 2.52 17.47 1.97
N ASN A 7 3.09 18.48 1.32
CA ASN A 7 3.97 18.24 0.18
C ASN A 7 5.40 17.87 0.67
N PRO A 8 5.86 16.62 0.54
CA PRO A 8 7.17 16.20 1.01
C PRO A 8 8.34 16.89 0.28
N ALA A 9 8.14 17.35 -0.95
CA ALA A 9 9.13 18.13 -1.69
C ALA A 9 9.34 19.54 -1.10
N ASN A 10 8.39 20.06 -0.33
CA ASN A 10 8.54 21.29 0.41
C ASN A 10 9.23 21.02 1.77
N LYS A 11 10.53 21.33 1.88
CA LYS A 11 11.33 21.07 3.09
C LYS A 11 10.75 21.65 4.39
N SER A 12 9.94 22.69 4.31
CA SER A 12 9.28 23.30 5.47
C SER A 12 7.94 22.65 5.84
N ALA A 13 7.42 21.75 5.00
CA ALA A 13 6.14 21.10 5.26
C ALA A 13 6.16 20.26 6.54
N TYR A 14 5.06 20.25 7.26
CA TYR A 14 4.93 19.53 8.53
C TYR A 14 5.11 18.01 8.36
N VAL A 15 4.72 17.46 7.22
CA VAL A 15 4.88 16.03 6.91
C VAL A 15 6.33 15.56 7.07
N ASN A 16 7.32 16.41 6.72
CA ASN A 16 8.75 16.09 6.84
C ASN A 16 9.28 16.14 8.28
N LYS A 17 8.42 16.42 9.25
CA LYS A 17 8.76 16.45 10.68
C LYS A 17 8.15 15.28 11.46
N LEU A 18 7.43 14.41 10.78
CA LEU A 18 6.81 13.25 11.39
C LEU A 18 7.85 12.17 11.66
N ASP A 19 7.94 11.69 12.89
CA ASP A 19 8.80 10.56 13.23
C ASP A 19 8.18 9.26 12.70
N PHE A 20 6.84 9.13 12.77
CA PHE A 20 6.12 8.02 12.17
C PHE A 20 4.72 8.45 11.72
N VAL A 21 4.18 7.69 10.78
CA VAL A 21 2.78 7.79 10.37
C VAL A 21 2.15 6.40 10.38
N VAL A 22 0.89 6.34 10.80
CA VAL A 22 0.09 5.12 10.75
C VAL A 22 -1.00 5.31 9.72
N LEU A 23 -1.01 4.48 8.69
CA LEU A 23 -1.94 4.53 7.59
C LEU A 23 -2.63 3.17 7.42
N SER A 24 -3.71 3.15 6.66
CA SER A 24 -4.43 1.92 6.30
C SER A 24 -4.27 1.62 4.81
N ALA A 25 -4.60 0.38 4.41
CA ALA A 25 -4.61 -0.03 3.02
C ALA A 25 -5.92 -0.76 2.66
N LEU A 26 -6.36 -0.66 1.41
CA LEU A 26 -7.29 -1.63 0.83
C LEU A 26 -6.52 -2.89 0.47
N GLU A 27 -5.35 -2.71 -0.15
CA GLU A 27 -4.42 -3.77 -0.51
C GLU A 27 -2.98 -3.30 -0.35
N ILE A 28 -2.09 -4.25 -0.07
CA ILE A 28 -0.64 -4.07 -0.08
C ILE A 28 -0.02 -5.29 -0.76
N ASP A 29 0.96 -5.08 -1.64
CA ASP A 29 1.62 -6.17 -2.33
C ASP A 29 2.97 -6.57 -1.69
N THR A 30 3.57 -7.64 -2.25
CA THR A 30 4.85 -8.18 -1.77
C THR A 30 6.02 -7.22 -1.94
N ASN A 31 5.87 -6.17 -2.73
CA ASN A 31 6.83 -5.07 -2.86
C ASN A 31 6.49 -3.87 -1.96
N PHE A 32 5.57 -4.05 -1.01
CA PHE A 32 5.05 -3.01 -0.13
C PHE A 32 4.31 -1.86 -0.83
N ASN A 33 3.99 -1.96 -2.12
CA ASN A 33 3.14 -0.98 -2.77
C ASN A 33 1.73 -1.05 -2.20
N VAL A 34 1.15 0.12 -1.94
CA VAL A 34 -0.18 0.23 -1.32
C VAL A 34 -1.20 0.77 -2.32
N ASN A 35 -2.39 0.18 -2.30
CA ASN A 35 -3.57 0.64 -3.00
C ASN A 35 -4.64 1.08 -1.99
N VAL A 36 -5.13 2.32 -2.12
CA VAL A 36 -6.22 2.87 -1.29
C VAL A 36 -7.41 3.34 -2.10
N ILE A 37 -7.42 3.16 -3.43
CA ILE A 37 -8.50 3.64 -4.31
C ILE A 37 -9.35 2.53 -4.89
N THR A 38 -8.76 1.42 -5.29
CA THR A 38 -9.47 0.27 -5.86
C THR A 38 -9.10 -0.99 -5.09
N GLY A 39 -10.03 -1.89 -4.87
CA GLY A 39 -9.71 -3.22 -4.37
C GLY A 39 -9.58 -4.22 -5.51
N SER A 40 -9.15 -5.45 -5.21
CA SER A 40 -9.12 -6.58 -6.16
C SER A 40 -10.50 -6.97 -6.69
N ASP A 41 -11.56 -6.42 -6.14
CA ASP A 41 -12.94 -6.51 -6.65
C ASP A 41 -13.29 -5.38 -7.64
N TRP A 42 -12.32 -4.52 -7.99
CA TRP A 42 -12.36 -3.46 -9.01
C TRP A 42 -13.25 -2.28 -8.67
N VAL A 43 -13.77 -2.24 -7.48
CA VAL A 43 -14.63 -1.14 -7.05
C VAL A 43 -13.77 0.04 -6.62
N LEU A 44 -13.99 1.19 -7.24
CA LEU A 44 -13.40 2.45 -6.80
C LEU A 44 -14.04 2.85 -5.47
N ARG A 45 -13.24 2.88 -4.40
CA ARG A 45 -13.72 3.12 -3.03
C ARG A 45 -13.31 4.47 -2.46
N GLY A 46 -12.37 5.15 -3.08
CA GLY A 46 -11.88 6.39 -2.53
C GLY A 46 -10.87 7.11 -3.40
N ALA A 47 -10.11 7.95 -2.77
CA ALA A 47 -9.00 8.69 -3.35
C ALA A 47 -7.79 8.60 -2.40
N PRO A 48 -6.56 8.73 -2.89
CA PRO A 48 -5.36 8.61 -2.06
C PRO A 48 -5.25 9.70 -1.00
N GLY A 49 -5.82 10.88 -1.25
CA GLY A 49 -5.72 12.02 -0.33
C GLY A 49 -4.26 12.36 -0.02
N GLY A 50 -3.93 12.45 1.27
CA GLY A 50 -2.55 12.68 1.74
C GLY A 50 -1.77 11.41 2.04
N HIS A 51 -2.26 10.22 1.67
CA HIS A 51 -1.63 8.93 1.99
C HIS A 51 -0.19 8.84 1.45
N PRO A 52 0.08 9.05 0.14
CA PRO A 52 1.44 9.02 -0.39
C PRO A 52 2.31 10.14 0.17
N ASP A 53 1.75 11.32 0.39
CA ASP A 53 2.47 12.49 0.91
C ASP A 53 3.01 12.22 2.33
N THR A 54 2.16 11.68 3.21
CA THR A 54 2.54 11.39 4.59
C THR A 54 3.45 10.18 4.71
N ALA A 55 3.27 9.18 3.86
CA ALA A 55 4.21 8.06 3.76
C ALA A 55 5.60 8.53 3.35
N ALA A 56 5.71 9.29 2.26
CA ALA A 56 6.98 9.78 1.73
C ALA A 56 7.69 10.79 2.65
N GLY A 57 6.93 11.57 3.43
CA GLY A 57 7.50 12.61 4.29
C GLY A 57 7.93 12.13 5.68
N SER A 58 7.34 11.06 6.20
CA SER A 58 7.64 10.54 7.55
C SER A 58 8.94 9.74 7.58
N LYS A 59 9.56 9.63 8.77
CA LYS A 59 10.75 8.79 8.95
C LYS A 59 10.42 7.30 8.98
N CYS A 60 9.18 6.96 9.35
CA CYS A 60 8.69 5.58 9.40
C CYS A 60 7.21 5.55 9.06
N CYS A 61 6.85 4.83 8.00
CA CYS A 61 5.48 4.60 7.57
C CYS A 61 5.02 3.20 7.96
N ILE A 62 3.97 3.12 8.78
CA ILE A 62 3.38 1.88 9.27
C ILE A 62 2.01 1.71 8.65
N ILE A 63 1.81 0.67 7.87
CA ILE A 63 0.49 0.27 7.36
C ILE A 63 -0.15 -0.68 8.37
N VAL A 64 -1.36 -0.36 8.79
CA VAL A 64 -2.18 -1.21 9.66
C VAL A 64 -3.46 -1.60 8.93
N THR A 65 -3.64 -2.88 8.69
CA THR A 65 -4.80 -3.41 7.98
C THR A 65 -5.07 -4.85 8.39
N PRO A 66 -6.33 -5.34 8.39
CA PRO A 66 -6.57 -6.76 8.61
C PRO A 66 -5.99 -7.57 7.43
N LEU A 67 -5.57 -8.80 7.70
CA LEU A 67 -5.01 -9.68 6.66
C LEU A 67 -6.01 -9.95 5.53
N THR A 68 -7.31 -10.00 5.87
CA THR A 68 -8.41 -10.20 4.91
C THR A 68 -9.57 -9.26 5.22
N ARG A 69 -10.33 -8.87 4.19
CA ARG A 69 -11.60 -8.12 4.31
C ARG A 69 -12.72 -8.93 3.70
N GLY A 70 -13.52 -9.57 4.54
CA GLY A 70 -14.52 -10.53 4.07
C GLY A 70 -13.85 -11.67 3.28
N ARG A 71 -14.13 -11.77 1.99
CA ARG A 71 -13.54 -12.79 1.10
C ARG A 71 -12.38 -12.27 0.25
N MET A 72 -11.83 -11.13 0.56
CA MET A 72 -10.71 -10.54 -0.18
C MET A 72 -9.43 -10.56 0.65
N ALA A 73 -8.33 -10.97 0.04
CA ALA A 73 -7.01 -10.84 0.61
C ALA A 73 -6.61 -9.35 0.60
N THR A 74 -6.10 -8.84 1.72
CA THR A 74 -5.54 -7.49 1.78
C THR A 74 -4.07 -7.49 1.40
N VAL A 75 -3.36 -8.57 1.71
CA VAL A 75 -1.98 -8.78 1.26
C VAL A 75 -2.01 -9.64 0.01
N CYS A 76 -1.47 -9.13 -1.10
CA CYS A 76 -1.56 -9.74 -2.43
C CYS A 76 -0.21 -9.79 -3.14
N GLU A 77 -0.16 -10.44 -4.30
CA GLU A 77 1.07 -10.51 -5.12
C GLU A 77 1.41 -9.16 -5.74
N ASN A 78 0.40 -8.53 -6.37
CA ASN A 78 0.50 -7.20 -6.95
C ASN A 78 -0.79 -6.45 -6.67
N VAL A 79 -0.69 -5.19 -6.25
CA VAL A 79 -1.86 -4.32 -6.14
C VAL A 79 -2.37 -3.94 -7.53
N VAL A 80 -3.67 -3.72 -7.63
CA VAL A 80 -4.33 -3.32 -8.89
C VAL A 80 -3.86 -1.94 -9.36
N THR A 81 -3.60 -1.04 -8.41
CA THR A 81 -3.16 0.32 -8.68
C THR A 81 -2.24 0.78 -7.57
N ILE A 82 -1.07 1.26 -7.91
CA ILE A 82 -0.13 1.81 -6.93
C ILE A 82 -0.55 3.25 -6.61
N THR A 83 -0.96 3.46 -5.36
CA THR A 83 -1.27 4.81 -4.84
C THR A 83 -0.19 5.33 -3.90
N THR A 84 0.54 4.43 -3.25
CA THR A 84 1.72 4.75 -2.44
C THR A 84 2.80 3.74 -2.77
N PRO A 85 3.95 4.18 -3.30
CA PRO A 85 5.07 3.30 -3.64
C PRO A 85 5.63 2.58 -2.42
N GLY A 86 6.11 1.36 -2.62
CA GLY A 86 6.59 0.51 -1.54
C GLY A 86 7.88 0.99 -0.87
N ASP A 87 8.68 1.80 -1.55
CA ASP A 87 9.86 2.44 -0.97
C ASP A 87 9.52 3.51 0.09
N CYS A 88 8.26 3.95 0.14
CA CYS A 88 7.73 4.84 1.17
C CYS A 88 7.04 4.11 2.33
N VAL A 89 7.01 2.76 2.32
CA VAL A 89 6.30 1.95 3.32
C VAL A 89 7.29 1.05 4.03
N ASP A 90 7.38 1.17 5.35
CA ASP A 90 8.40 0.52 6.14
C ASP A 90 7.92 -0.74 6.86
N ILE A 91 6.70 -0.71 7.41
CA ILE A 91 6.16 -1.79 8.23
C ILE A 91 4.71 -2.05 7.84
N LEU A 92 4.35 -3.32 7.74
CA LEU A 92 2.98 -3.79 7.66
C LEU A 92 2.61 -4.49 8.97
N VAL A 93 1.51 -4.10 9.58
CA VAL A 93 0.93 -4.75 10.77
C VAL A 93 -0.45 -5.29 10.41
N THR A 94 -0.64 -6.58 10.65
CA THR A 94 -1.91 -7.28 10.47
C THR A 94 -2.30 -8.02 11.74
N ASP A 95 -3.52 -8.51 11.79
CA ASP A 95 -4.02 -9.42 12.84
C ASP A 95 -3.34 -10.81 12.84
N TYR A 96 -2.52 -11.13 11.83
CA TYR A 96 -1.77 -12.39 11.71
C TYR A 96 -0.25 -12.23 11.84
N GLY A 97 0.25 -11.01 11.91
CA GLY A 97 1.68 -10.77 12.07
C GLY A 97 2.11 -9.42 11.50
N THR A 98 3.37 -9.13 11.73
CA THR A 98 4.05 -7.91 11.28
C THR A 98 5.09 -8.28 10.23
N ALA A 99 5.16 -7.54 9.13
CA ALA A 99 6.23 -7.63 8.15
C ALA A 99 6.97 -6.30 8.07
N VAL A 100 8.29 -6.35 7.91
CA VAL A 100 9.16 -5.18 7.74
C VAL A 100 9.68 -5.16 6.32
N ASN A 101 9.65 -4.00 5.69
CA ASN A 101 10.20 -3.84 4.36
C ASN A 101 11.70 -4.18 4.36
N PRO A 102 12.16 -5.09 3.49
CA PRO A 102 13.57 -5.47 3.42
C PRO A 102 14.53 -4.29 3.16
N LEU A 103 14.06 -3.18 2.63
CA LEU A 103 14.84 -1.95 2.47
C LEU A 103 15.21 -1.29 3.81
N ARG A 104 14.53 -1.65 4.92
CA ARG A 104 14.67 -1.07 6.25
C ARG A 104 15.38 -2.02 7.22
N GLN A 105 16.64 -2.36 6.90
CA GLN A 105 17.48 -3.21 7.75
C GLN A 105 17.65 -2.63 9.17
N ASP A 106 17.69 -1.32 9.30
CA ASP A 106 17.73 -0.61 10.57
C ASP A 106 16.54 -0.95 11.48
N LEU A 107 15.33 -1.03 10.90
CA LEU A 107 14.10 -1.40 11.63
C LEU A 107 14.06 -2.90 11.96
N ILE A 108 14.50 -3.75 11.05
CA ILE A 108 14.62 -5.20 11.28
C ILE A 108 15.49 -5.45 12.51
N GLU A 109 16.70 -4.88 12.52
CA GLU A 109 17.62 -5.02 13.67
C GLU A 109 17.03 -4.44 14.97
N CYS A 110 16.31 -3.33 14.88
CA CYS A 110 15.67 -2.71 16.04
C CYS A 110 14.58 -3.61 16.64
N LEU A 111 13.73 -4.20 15.80
CA LEU A 111 12.67 -5.12 16.22
C LEU A 111 13.24 -6.41 16.80
N ASP A 112 14.29 -6.96 16.18
CA ASP A 112 14.99 -8.16 16.68
C ASP A 112 15.58 -7.91 18.08
N LYS A 113 16.26 -6.78 18.28
CA LYS A 113 16.79 -6.38 19.58
C LYS A 113 15.70 -6.18 20.64
N ALA A 114 14.53 -5.73 20.21
CA ALA A 114 13.36 -5.56 21.09
C ALA A 114 12.60 -6.87 21.33
N GLY A 115 12.98 -7.97 20.68
CA GLY A 115 12.28 -9.26 20.78
C GLY A 115 10.89 -9.25 20.11
N ILE A 116 10.63 -8.32 19.18
CA ILE A 116 9.38 -8.22 18.45
C ILE A 116 9.46 -9.12 17.22
N LYS A 117 8.61 -10.15 17.19
CA LYS A 117 8.57 -11.10 16.08
C LYS A 117 8.00 -10.46 14.83
N HIS A 118 8.63 -10.73 13.71
CA HIS A 118 8.13 -10.38 12.39
C HIS A 118 8.27 -11.58 11.43
N VAL A 119 7.54 -11.53 10.34
CA VAL A 119 7.50 -12.54 9.28
C VAL A 119 7.72 -11.86 7.93
N SER A 120 7.92 -12.64 6.87
CA SER A 120 7.98 -12.06 5.54
C SER A 120 6.58 -11.64 5.06
N ILE A 121 6.52 -10.66 4.16
CA ILE A 121 5.23 -10.26 3.57
C ILE A 121 4.65 -11.38 2.69
N GLU A 122 5.50 -12.22 2.11
CA GLU A 122 5.12 -13.40 1.35
C GLU A 122 4.40 -14.43 2.24
N GLU A 123 4.85 -14.61 3.49
CA GLU A 123 4.15 -15.48 4.45
C GLU A 123 2.75 -14.95 4.75
N LEU A 124 2.61 -13.64 4.94
CA LEU A 124 1.30 -13.00 5.16
C LEU A 124 0.39 -13.15 3.92
N LYS A 125 0.91 -12.93 2.71
CA LYS A 125 0.19 -13.17 1.46
C LYS A 125 -0.28 -14.62 1.34
N ASN A 126 0.61 -15.57 1.54
CA ASN A 126 0.29 -17.00 1.45
C ASN A 126 -0.78 -17.38 2.49
N LYS A 127 -0.69 -16.81 3.68
CA LYS A 127 -1.72 -16.99 4.71
C LYS A 127 -3.05 -16.40 4.28
N ALA A 128 -3.08 -15.18 3.73
CA ALA A 128 -4.29 -14.56 3.21
C ALA A 128 -4.96 -15.42 2.14
N TYR A 129 -4.17 -15.88 1.15
CA TYR A 129 -4.68 -16.73 0.07
C TYR A 129 -5.19 -18.09 0.55
N SER A 130 -4.59 -18.65 1.60
CA SER A 130 -5.09 -19.87 2.22
C SER A 130 -6.46 -19.71 2.88
N LEU A 131 -6.80 -18.50 3.33
CA LEU A 131 -8.06 -18.21 4.01
C LEU A 131 -9.20 -17.85 3.04
N VAL A 132 -8.90 -17.07 2.01
CA VAL A 132 -9.94 -16.47 1.15
C VAL A 132 -9.77 -16.79 -0.34
N GLY A 133 -8.74 -17.51 -0.72
CA GLY A 133 -8.40 -17.80 -2.12
C GLY A 133 -7.54 -16.70 -2.77
N THR A 134 -7.03 -17.01 -3.94
CA THR A 134 -6.27 -16.06 -4.77
C THR A 134 -7.23 -15.08 -5.44
N PRO A 135 -6.92 -13.77 -5.50
CA PRO A 135 -7.70 -12.81 -6.27
C PRO A 135 -7.85 -13.24 -7.73
N ALA A 136 -8.98 -12.91 -8.32
CA ALA A 136 -9.23 -13.20 -9.73
C ALA A 136 -8.26 -12.40 -10.62
N ASP A 137 -7.82 -13.00 -11.72
CA ASP A 137 -6.99 -12.33 -12.71
C ASP A 137 -7.82 -11.29 -13.49
N LEU A 138 -7.35 -10.05 -13.45
CA LEU A 138 -8.04 -8.91 -14.07
C LEU A 138 -7.71 -8.83 -15.55
N LYS A 139 -8.72 -8.75 -16.39
CA LYS A 139 -8.56 -8.46 -17.81
C LYS A 139 -8.81 -6.98 -18.08
N TRP A 140 -7.78 -6.30 -18.59
CA TRP A 140 -7.81 -4.87 -18.87
C TRP A 140 -8.01 -4.58 -20.35
N GLU A 141 -8.62 -3.43 -20.65
CA GLU A 141 -8.51 -2.76 -21.95
C GLU A 141 -7.26 -1.87 -21.94
N ASP A 142 -6.73 -1.55 -23.11
CA ASP A 142 -5.57 -0.63 -23.21
C ASP A 142 -5.94 0.83 -22.87
N LYS A 143 -7.24 1.11 -22.72
CA LYS A 143 -7.73 2.45 -22.42
C LYS A 143 -7.40 2.84 -20.99
N VAL A 144 -6.54 3.86 -20.83
CA VAL A 144 -6.30 4.56 -19.57
C VAL A 144 -7.50 5.47 -19.27
N VAL A 145 -8.06 5.37 -18.07
CA VAL A 145 -9.21 6.17 -17.63
C VAL A 145 -8.85 7.19 -16.55
N ALA A 146 -7.74 6.97 -15.85
CA ALA A 146 -7.19 7.91 -14.86
C ALA A 146 -5.68 7.71 -14.71
N ILE A 147 -5.02 8.71 -14.17
CA ILE A 147 -3.59 8.69 -13.80
C ILE A 147 -3.51 8.89 -12.30
N VAL A 148 -2.63 8.14 -11.65
CA VAL A 148 -2.24 8.35 -10.26
C VAL A 148 -0.96 9.17 -10.27
N GLU A 149 -1.05 10.38 -9.78
CA GLU A 149 0.04 11.36 -9.79
C GLU A 149 0.42 11.73 -8.36
N ALA A 150 1.71 11.71 -8.07
CA ALA A 150 2.25 12.25 -6.82
C ALA A 150 2.18 13.79 -6.84
N ARG A 151 2.29 14.42 -5.67
CA ARG A 151 2.13 15.87 -5.54
C ARG A 151 3.22 16.68 -6.25
N ASP A 152 4.35 16.08 -6.54
CA ASP A 152 5.45 16.67 -7.32
C ASP A 152 5.30 16.53 -8.84
N GLY A 153 4.22 15.87 -9.29
CA GLY A 153 3.95 15.62 -10.71
C GLY A 153 4.46 14.28 -11.21
N THR A 154 5.10 13.47 -10.38
CA THR A 154 5.54 12.13 -10.77
C THR A 154 4.33 11.23 -10.96
N ILE A 155 4.25 10.54 -12.11
CA ILE A 155 3.22 9.55 -12.39
C ILE A 155 3.58 8.27 -11.65
N LEU A 156 2.75 7.87 -10.67
CA LEU A 156 2.94 6.66 -9.90
C LEU A 156 2.36 5.44 -10.62
N ASP A 157 1.18 5.59 -11.23
CA ASP A 157 0.51 4.51 -11.93
C ASP A 157 -0.61 5.04 -12.84
N VAL A 158 -1.27 4.14 -13.56
CA VAL A 158 -2.44 4.42 -14.40
C VAL A 158 -3.59 3.49 -14.04
N VAL A 159 -4.80 4.02 -14.05
CA VAL A 159 -6.03 3.22 -13.93
C VAL A 159 -6.51 2.87 -15.33
N ARG A 160 -6.64 1.59 -15.63
CA ARG A 160 -7.12 1.09 -16.92
C ARG A 160 -8.59 0.71 -16.83
N LYS A 161 -9.26 0.80 -17.98
CA LYS A 161 -10.63 0.30 -18.10
C LYS A 161 -10.63 -1.23 -18.04
N ILE A 162 -11.55 -1.79 -17.26
CA ILE A 162 -11.74 -3.23 -17.14
C ILE A 162 -12.57 -3.74 -18.33
N LYS A 163 -12.20 -4.89 -18.88
CA LYS A 163 -13.04 -5.59 -19.83
C LYS A 163 -14.32 -6.04 -19.15
N PRO A 164 -15.49 -5.92 -19.81
CA PRO A 164 -16.72 -6.45 -19.25
C PRO A 164 -16.55 -7.92 -18.87
N TYR A 165 -17.00 -8.27 -17.68
CA TYR A 165 -17.02 -9.67 -17.25
C TYR A 165 -18.16 -10.37 -17.99
N THR A 166 -17.84 -11.33 -18.86
CA THR A 166 -18.81 -12.25 -19.43
C THR A 166 -18.87 -13.45 -18.51
N LEU A 167 -20.04 -13.69 -17.93
CA LEU A 167 -20.34 -14.96 -17.29
C LEU A 167 -20.48 -16.00 -18.42
N ASP A 168 -19.51 -16.90 -18.53
CA ASP A 168 -19.61 -18.11 -19.37
C ASP A 168 -20.51 -19.12 -18.69
#